data_18c66fee8daff6b4fc006d92bdf5ef0d
#
_entry.id   18c66fee8daff6b4fc006d92bdf5ef0d
#
_cell.length_a   1.000
_cell.length_b   1.000
_cell.length_c   1.000
_cell.angle_alpha   90.00
_cell.angle_beta   90.00
_cell.angle_gamma   90.00
#
_symmetry.space_group_name_H-M   'P 1'
#
loop_
_entity.id
_entity.type
_entity.pdbx_description
1 polymer ?
#
loop_
_entity_poly.entity_id
_entity_poly.type
_entity_poly.pdbx_seq_one_letter_code
_entity_poly.pdbx_strand_id
1 'polypeptide(L)'
;MALEMLLMQGRLMVAERRNFQRIYDLTERVLPKGVDSTAASEDDVRRFLVRRALSSYGVATGKEVREHIGRMDLRALRTTIEEMQEEKEIIPVSIEGRPDLICYALPGALEPHSFVDAARCRLLCPFDNLIILRDRTQWLFGFEYTLECYVPAKKRVWGYFVFPILMGERLIGRLDPKADRKTKTLRIRALVFERWVTAIDDVLEPLAGEIARFARFNGCASVEFDTIRPARHKRALKALIRAALQSEA
;
A
#
# COMPACT_ATOMS: atom_id res chain seq x y z
N MET A 1 -2.11 -23.47 -17.04
CA MET A 1 -3.03 -22.70 -17.94
C MET A 1 -4.50 -23.13 -17.80
N ALA A 2 -4.90 -24.41 -18.03
CA ALA A 2 -6.33 -24.79 -17.99
C ALA A 2 -7.02 -24.54 -16.62
N LEU A 3 -6.39 -24.94 -15.51
CA LEU A 3 -6.95 -24.71 -14.16
C LEU A 3 -7.08 -23.22 -13.82
N GLU A 4 -6.15 -22.39 -14.28
CA GLU A 4 -6.23 -20.94 -14.06
C GLU A 4 -7.37 -20.30 -14.86
N MET A 5 -7.63 -20.77 -16.08
CA MET A 5 -8.80 -20.32 -16.85
C MET A 5 -10.11 -20.70 -16.14
N LEU A 6 -10.23 -21.91 -15.63
CA LEU A 6 -11.41 -22.35 -14.89
C LEU A 6 -11.57 -21.57 -13.56
N LEU A 7 -10.47 -21.23 -12.88
CA LEU A 7 -10.48 -20.35 -11.71
C LEU A 7 -10.96 -18.93 -12.09
N MET A 8 -10.43 -18.36 -13.18
CA MET A 8 -10.85 -17.04 -13.65
C MET A 8 -12.31 -16.99 -14.12
N GLN A 9 -12.84 -18.11 -14.58
CA GLN A 9 -14.26 -18.27 -14.94
C GLN A 9 -15.17 -18.55 -13.71
N GLY A 10 -14.60 -18.66 -12.51
CA GLY A 10 -15.35 -18.99 -11.31
C GLY A 10 -15.83 -20.44 -11.22
N ARG A 11 -15.39 -21.33 -12.14
CA ARG A 11 -15.75 -22.76 -12.14
C ARG A 11 -14.97 -23.56 -11.11
N LEU A 12 -13.76 -23.12 -10.79
CA LEU A 12 -12.92 -23.65 -9.73
C LEU A 12 -12.62 -22.56 -8.70
N MET A 13 -12.41 -22.98 -7.47
CA MET A 13 -11.88 -22.15 -6.39
C MET A 13 -10.66 -22.82 -5.76
N VAL A 14 -9.85 -22.03 -5.04
CA VAL A 14 -8.76 -22.57 -4.23
C VAL A 14 -9.34 -23.08 -2.92
N ALA A 15 -9.40 -24.40 -2.76
CA ALA A 15 -9.88 -25.02 -1.54
C ALA A 15 -8.86 -24.93 -0.40
N GLU A 16 -7.59 -25.16 -0.72
CA GLU A 16 -6.48 -25.06 0.24
C GLU A 16 -5.15 -24.73 -0.45
N ARG A 17 -4.12 -24.46 0.37
CA ARG A 17 -2.74 -24.31 -0.09
C ARG A 17 -1.82 -25.27 0.64
N ARG A 18 -1.06 -26.08 -0.10
CA ARG A 18 0.01 -26.93 0.43
C ARG A 18 1.36 -26.48 -0.09
N ASN A 19 2.27 -26.06 0.79
CA ASN A 19 3.59 -25.56 0.38
C ASN A 19 3.53 -24.52 -0.76
N PHE A 20 2.64 -23.52 -0.61
CA PHE A 20 2.33 -22.49 -1.61
C PHE A 20 1.63 -22.97 -2.89
N GLN A 21 1.49 -24.27 -3.12
CA GLN A 21 0.71 -24.79 -4.23
C GLN A 21 -0.80 -24.63 -3.98
N ARG A 22 -1.53 -24.21 -5.00
CA ARG A 22 -2.99 -24.10 -4.94
C ARG A 22 -3.61 -25.46 -5.21
N ILE A 23 -4.49 -25.91 -4.33
CA ILE A 23 -5.34 -27.08 -4.50
C ILE A 23 -6.72 -26.57 -4.88
N TYR A 24 -7.20 -26.97 -6.04
CA TYR A 24 -8.48 -26.52 -6.60
C TYR A 24 -9.57 -27.56 -6.37
N ASP A 25 -10.80 -27.08 -6.15
CA ASP A 25 -12.00 -27.89 -6.21
C ASP A 25 -13.11 -27.09 -6.91
N LEU A 26 -14.25 -27.75 -7.18
CA LEU A 26 -15.39 -27.10 -7.78
C LEU A 26 -15.93 -25.98 -6.88
N THR A 27 -16.28 -24.86 -7.49
CA THR A 27 -16.77 -23.68 -6.76
C THR A 27 -17.92 -24.01 -5.83
N GLU A 28 -18.87 -24.83 -6.26
CA GLU A 28 -20.02 -25.28 -5.50
C GLU A 28 -19.69 -26.12 -4.26
N ARG A 29 -18.48 -26.72 -4.20
CA ARG A 29 -18.00 -27.48 -3.04
C ARG A 29 -17.21 -26.63 -2.06
N VAL A 30 -16.61 -25.56 -2.56
CA VAL A 30 -15.76 -24.65 -1.75
C VAL A 30 -16.59 -23.54 -1.12
N LEU A 31 -17.62 -23.05 -1.82
CA LEU A 31 -18.50 -22.03 -1.30
C LEU A 31 -19.33 -22.55 -0.10
N PRO A 32 -19.48 -21.76 0.97
CA PRO A 32 -20.41 -22.08 2.05
C PRO A 32 -21.84 -22.23 1.52
N LYS A 33 -22.61 -23.12 2.14
CA LYS A 33 -24.02 -23.27 1.80
C LYS A 33 -24.78 -21.96 2.01
N GLY A 34 -25.61 -21.58 1.05
CA GLY A 34 -26.44 -20.36 1.10
C GLY A 34 -25.78 -19.11 0.53
N VAL A 35 -24.55 -19.20 0.01
CA VAL A 35 -23.97 -18.11 -0.77
C VAL A 35 -24.65 -18.04 -2.12
N ASP A 36 -25.24 -16.88 -2.43
CA ASP A 36 -25.78 -16.61 -3.77
C ASP A 36 -24.64 -16.54 -4.78
N SER A 37 -24.67 -17.45 -5.74
CA SER A 37 -23.68 -17.51 -6.84
C SER A 37 -24.28 -17.04 -8.18
N THR A 38 -25.47 -16.39 -8.15
CA THR A 38 -26.06 -15.79 -9.35
C THR A 38 -25.10 -14.78 -9.96
N ALA A 39 -24.88 -14.87 -11.26
CA ALA A 39 -24.02 -13.92 -11.95
C ALA A 39 -24.62 -12.51 -11.85
N ALA A 40 -23.86 -11.57 -11.30
CA ALA A 40 -24.23 -10.18 -11.29
C ALA A 40 -24.32 -9.61 -12.72
N SER A 41 -25.16 -8.60 -12.94
CA SER A 41 -25.19 -7.89 -14.20
C SER A 41 -23.84 -7.20 -14.48
N GLU A 42 -23.54 -6.94 -15.74
CA GLU A 42 -22.32 -6.20 -16.08
C GLU A 42 -22.29 -4.81 -15.44
N ASP A 43 -23.45 -4.16 -15.29
CA ASP A 43 -23.56 -2.86 -14.65
C ASP A 43 -23.25 -2.96 -13.15
N ASP A 44 -23.84 -3.93 -12.44
CA ASP A 44 -23.53 -4.16 -11.03
C ASP A 44 -22.03 -4.39 -10.80
N VAL A 45 -21.40 -5.17 -11.68
CA VAL A 45 -19.95 -5.40 -11.62
C VAL A 45 -19.18 -4.11 -11.83
N ARG A 46 -19.54 -3.28 -12.81
CA ARG A 46 -18.88 -1.98 -13.06
C ARG A 46 -19.01 -1.05 -11.86
N ARG A 47 -20.22 -0.87 -11.33
CA ARG A 47 -20.49 -0.05 -10.15
C ARG A 47 -19.73 -0.56 -8.91
N PHE A 48 -19.76 -1.87 -8.67
CA PHE A 48 -18.96 -2.48 -7.60
C PHE A 48 -17.46 -2.16 -7.73
N LEU A 49 -16.90 -2.27 -8.93
CA LEU A 49 -15.48 -2.00 -9.16
C LEU A 49 -15.13 -0.53 -8.92
N VAL A 50 -15.99 0.41 -9.32
CA VAL A 50 -15.82 1.86 -9.03
C VAL A 50 -15.88 2.11 -7.53
N ARG A 51 -16.90 1.60 -6.82
CA ARG A 51 -17.00 1.74 -5.35
C ARG A 51 -15.77 1.16 -4.65
N ARG A 52 -15.30 -0.02 -5.07
CA ARG A 52 -14.09 -0.65 -4.51
C ARG A 52 -12.86 0.23 -4.69
N ALA A 53 -12.66 0.81 -5.87
CA ALA A 53 -11.54 1.71 -6.14
C ALA A 53 -11.61 2.96 -5.24
N LEU A 54 -12.76 3.61 -5.16
CA LEU A 54 -12.96 4.80 -4.32
C LEU A 54 -12.83 4.48 -2.83
N SER A 55 -13.35 3.33 -2.37
CA SER A 55 -13.14 2.87 -1.00
C SER A 55 -11.66 2.63 -0.66
N SER A 56 -10.86 2.18 -1.65
CA SER A 56 -9.44 1.90 -1.46
C SER A 56 -8.59 3.17 -1.41
N TYR A 57 -8.99 4.22 -2.11
CA TYR A 57 -8.21 5.47 -2.24
C TYR A 57 -8.80 6.64 -1.44
N GLY A 58 -10.04 6.53 -0.96
CA GLY A 58 -10.80 7.63 -0.37
C GLY A 58 -11.28 8.61 -1.44
N VAL A 59 -10.36 9.28 -2.11
CA VAL A 59 -10.58 10.20 -3.22
C VAL A 59 -9.75 9.76 -4.42
N ALA A 60 -10.30 9.69 -5.63
CA ALA A 60 -9.56 9.30 -6.82
C ALA A 60 -10.09 9.96 -8.10
N THR A 61 -9.20 10.19 -9.06
CA THR A 61 -9.56 10.59 -10.43
C THR A 61 -10.11 9.39 -11.21
N GLY A 62 -10.85 9.64 -12.30
CA GLY A 62 -11.30 8.58 -13.19
C GLY A 62 -10.13 7.74 -13.77
N LYS A 63 -8.95 8.34 -14.00
CA LYS A 63 -7.73 7.64 -14.40
C LYS A 63 -7.29 6.65 -13.33
N GLU A 64 -7.22 7.07 -12.08
CA GLU A 64 -6.80 6.24 -10.95
C GLU A 64 -7.80 5.10 -10.68
N VAL A 65 -9.10 5.36 -10.78
CA VAL A 65 -10.13 4.31 -10.72
C VAL A 65 -9.90 3.27 -11.81
N ARG A 66 -9.64 3.69 -13.06
CA ARG A 66 -9.35 2.79 -14.17
C ARG A 66 -8.09 1.93 -13.93
N GLU A 67 -7.03 2.54 -13.42
CA GLU A 67 -5.78 1.84 -13.11
C GLU A 67 -5.97 0.79 -12.00
N HIS A 68 -6.81 1.08 -11.00
CA HIS A 68 -7.18 0.14 -9.95
C HIS A 68 -7.96 -1.06 -10.46
N ILE A 69 -8.91 -0.82 -11.37
CA ILE A 69 -9.79 -1.84 -11.95
C ILE A 69 -9.04 -2.70 -12.98
N GLY A 70 -8.13 -2.10 -13.74
CA GLY A 70 -7.30 -2.75 -14.74
C GLY A 70 -7.92 -2.72 -16.15
N ARG A 71 -8.87 -3.60 -16.46
CA ARG A 71 -9.31 -3.84 -17.84
C ARG A 71 -10.73 -3.36 -18.16
N MET A 72 -11.19 -2.27 -17.58
CA MET A 72 -12.47 -1.70 -17.98
C MET A 72 -12.31 -0.80 -19.21
N ASP A 73 -13.25 -0.90 -20.15
CA ASP A 73 -13.33 0.03 -21.28
C ASP A 73 -13.52 1.45 -20.80
N LEU A 74 -12.84 2.41 -21.44
CA LEU A 74 -12.84 3.81 -20.98
C LEU A 74 -14.22 4.47 -21.12
N ARG A 75 -14.96 4.12 -22.18
CA ARG A 75 -16.32 4.66 -22.40
C ARG A 75 -17.26 4.11 -21.34
N ALA A 76 -17.25 2.79 -21.11
CA ALA A 76 -18.07 2.17 -20.08
C ALA A 76 -17.78 2.74 -18.68
N LEU A 77 -16.49 2.94 -18.33
CA LEU A 77 -16.15 3.57 -17.07
C LEU A 77 -16.71 4.99 -16.94
N ARG A 78 -16.58 5.80 -17.99
CA ARG A 78 -17.11 7.18 -17.99
C ARG A 78 -18.62 7.19 -17.78
N THR A 79 -19.36 6.40 -18.56
CA THR A 79 -20.81 6.27 -18.40
C THR A 79 -21.20 5.83 -16.99
N THR A 80 -20.53 4.79 -16.45
CA THR A 80 -20.79 4.33 -15.08
C THR A 80 -20.53 5.42 -14.03
N ILE A 81 -19.46 6.22 -14.18
CA ILE A 81 -19.16 7.34 -13.26
C ILE A 81 -20.24 8.43 -13.37
N GLU A 82 -20.67 8.78 -14.57
CA GLU A 82 -21.72 9.77 -14.83
C GLU A 82 -23.04 9.34 -14.17
N GLU A 83 -23.50 8.11 -14.42
CA GLU A 83 -24.70 7.52 -13.81
C GLU A 83 -24.63 7.49 -12.28
N MET A 84 -23.53 7.00 -11.72
CA MET A 84 -23.35 6.93 -10.26
C MET A 84 -23.30 8.33 -9.62
N GLN A 85 -22.85 9.35 -10.36
CA GLN A 85 -22.85 10.73 -9.90
C GLN A 85 -24.26 11.32 -9.92
N GLU A 86 -25.05 11.08 -10.98
CA GLU A 86 -26.45 11.50 -11.08
C GLU A 86 -27.30 10.86 -9.96
N GLU A 87 -27.05 9.60 -9.65
CA GLU A 87 -27.72 8.86 -8.58
C GLU A 87 -27.17 9.20 -7.17
N LYS A 88 -26.17 10.07 -7.09
CA LYS A 88 -25.49 10.48 -5.84
C LYS A 88 -24.80 9.34 -5.08
N GLU A 89 -24.48 8.25 -5.75
CA GLU A 89 -23.66 7.17 -5.18
C GLU A 89 -22.21 7.60 -5.00
N ILE A 90 -21.73 8.50 -5.84
CA ILE A 90 -20.43 9.16 -5.73
C ILE A 90 -20.60 10.67 -5.85
N ILE A 91 -19.67 11.41 -5.28
CA ILE A 91 -19.66 12.87 -5.33
C ILE A 91 -18.38 13.39 -6.00
N PRO A 92 -18.45 14.44 -6.82
CA PRO A 92 -17.27 15.12 -7.33
C PRO A 92 -16.57 15.88 -6.20
N VAL A 93 -15.25 15.85 -6.21
CA VAL A 93 -14.40 16.49 -5.20
C VAL A 93 -13.29 17.27 -5.89
N SER A 94 -13.08 18.51 -5.47
CA SER A 94 -11.93 19.33 -5.86
C SER A 94 -10.80 19.20 -4.83
N ILE A 95 -9.57 19.20 -5.31
CA ILE A 95 -8.37 19.18 -4.44
C ILE A 95 -7.79 20.59 -4.41
N GLU A 96 -7.59 21.12 -3.20
CA GLU A 96 -6.96 22.43 -3.01
C GLU A 96 -5.57 22.45 -3.67
N GLY A 97 -5.27 23.51 -4.42
CA GLY A 97 -4.02 23.62 -5.18
C GLY A 97 -3.96 22.78 -6.47
N ARG A 98 -4.99 21.97 -6.78
CA ARG A 98 -5.05 21.13 -7.98
C ARG A 98 -6.40 21.20 -8.69
N PRO A 99 -6.79 22.39 -9.17
CA PRO A 99 -8.09 22.60 -9.87
C PRO A 99 -8.16 21.84 -11.21
N ASP A 100 -7.03 21.38 -11.73
CA ASP A 100 -6.91 20.56 -12.93
C ASP A 100 -7.38 19.12 -12.73
N LEU A 101 -7.53 18.65 -11.48
CA LEU A 101 -7.94 17.29 -11.14
C LEU A 101 -9.42 17.21 -10.82
N ILE A 102 -10.17 16.48 -11.63
CA ILE A 102 -11.53 16.06 -11.31
C ILE A 102 -11.44 14.73 -10.55
N CYS A 103 -11.78 14.77 -9.29
CA CYS A 103 -11.78 13.62 -8.40
C CYS A 103 -13.20 13.23 -7.99
N TYR A 104 -13.34 12.00 -7.53
CA TYR A 104 -14.59 11.45 -7.00
C TYR A 104 -14.33 10.79 -5.64
N ALA A 105 -15.35 10.78 -4.80
CA ALA A 105 -15.35 10.12 -3.51
C ALA A 105 -16.70 9.43 -3.25
N LEU A 106 -16.73 8.49 -2.33
CA LEU A 106 -17.97 8.00 -1.73
C LEU A 106 -18.49 9.06 -0.75
N PRO A 107 -19.82 9.29 -0.62
CA PRO A 107 -20.37 10.34 0.23
C PRO A 107 -19.83 10.36 1.67
N GLY A 108 -19.66 9.18 2.30
CA GLY A 108 -19.11 9.08 3.66
C GLY A 108 -17.59 9.25 3.78
N ALA A 109 -16.86 9.33 2.67
CA ALA A 109 -15.39 9.45 2.70
C ALA A 109 -14.89 10.84 3.13
N LEU A 110 -15.75 11.85 3.09
CA LEU A 110 -15.42 13.23 3.47
C LEU A 110 -15.88 13.59 4.88
N GLU A 111 -16.47 12.65 5.60
CA GLU A 111 -16.81 12.88 7.00
C GLU A 111 -15.55 13.05 7.83
N PRO A 112 -15.54 13.98 8.80
CA PRO A 112 -14.38 14.18 9.65
C PRO A 112 -14.07 12.88 10.42
N HIS A 113 -12.99 12.22 10.05
CA HIS A 113 -12.45 11.14 10.85
C HIS A 113 -11.53 11.71 11.92
N SER A 114 -11.35 10.99 13.03
CA SER A 114 -10.38 11.36 14.07
C SER A 114 -9.02 11.60 13.43
N PHE A 115 -8.43 12.77 13.73
CA PHE A 115 -7.15 13.18 13.17
C PHE A 115 -6.11 12.07 13.29
N VAL A 116 -5.36 11.85 12.21
CA VAL A 116 -4.18 10.99 12.23
C VAL A 116 -3.19 11.61 13.22
N ASP A 117 -2.72 10.82 14.18
CA ASP A 117 -1.64 11.24 15.07
C ASP A 117 -0.42 11.61 14.22
N ALA A 118 -0.07 12.90 14.23
CA ALA A 118 1.03 13.46 13.45
C ALA A 118 2.40 12.83 13.83
N ALA A 119 2.52 12.31 15.04
CA ALA A 119 3.70 11.58 15.50
C ALA A 119 3.74 10.12 15.04
N ARG A 120 2.68 9.61 14.44
CA ARG A 120 2.60 8.21 14.03
C ARG A 120 3.48 7.93 12.82
N CYS A 121 4.44 7.02 13.00
CA CYS A 121 5.30 6.51 11.93
C CYS A 121 4.77 5.20 11.35
N ARG A 122 4.86 5.03 10.01
CA ARG A 122 4.52 3.78 9.30
C ARG A 122 5.49 3.50 8.17
N LEU A 123 5.83 2.21 8.01
CA LEU A 123 6.53 1.70 6.83
C LEU A 123 5.50 1.23 5.82
N LEU A 124 5.42 1.88 4.67
CA LEU A 124 4.46 1.54 3.62
C LEU A 124 5.02 0.45 2.70
N CYS A 125 4.25 -0.63 2.52
CA CYS A 125 4.59 -1.65 1.53
C CYS A 125 4.56 -1.05 0.12
N PRO A 126 5.46 -1.44 -0.81
CA PRO A 126 5.43 -0.99 -2.21
C PRO A 126 4.09 -1.17 -2.95
N PHE A 127 3.22 -2.01 -2.41
CA PHE A 127 1.87 -2.26 -2.94
C PHE A 127 0.76 -1.61 -2.12
N ASP A 128 1.11 -0.75 -1.16
CA ASP A 128 0.14 0.03 -0.40
C ASP A 128 -0.64 0.99 -1.31
N ASN A 129 -1.93 1.15 -1.07
CA ASN A 129 -2.81 2.00 -1.88
C ASN A 129 -2.37 3.48 -1.92
N LEU A 130 -1.67 3.96 -0.90
CA LEU A 130 -1.13 5.33 -0.89
C LEU A 130 -0.01 5.55 -1.92
N ILE A 131 0.72 4.48 -2.27
CA ILE A 131 1.94 4.61 -3.09
C ILE A 131 1.97 3.71 -4.33
N ILE A 132 1.01 2.80 -4.50
CA ILE A 132 1.00 1.87 -5.64
C ILE A 132 0.83 2.61 -6.98
N LEU A 133 0.06 3.69 -7.01
CA LEU A 133 -0.05 4.58 -8.15
C LEU A 133 1.01 5.68 -8.06
N ARG A 134 2.10 5.54 -8.82
CA ARG A 134 3.30 6.39 -8.71
C ARG A 134 3.02 7.86 -9.02
N ASP A 135 2.25 8.13 -10.07
CA ASP A 135 1.83 9.49 -10.41
C ASP A 135 1.07 10.13 -9.24
N ARG A 136 0.16 9.35 -8.60
CA ARG A 136 -0.59 9.79 -7.42
C ARG A 136 0.34 10.09 -6.24
N THR A 137 1.29 9.22 -5.95
CA THR A 137 2.29 9.44 -4.88
C THR A 137 3.06 10.74 -5.12
N GLN A 138 3.42 11.00 -6.38
CA GLN A 138 4.13 12.22 -6.75
C GLN A 138 3.28 13.49 -6.53
N TRP A 139 2.03 13.50 -6.97
CA TRP A 139 1.22 14.72 -6.82
C TRP A 139 0.66 14.92 -5.41
N LEU A 140 0.39 13.85 -4.63
CA LEU A 140 -0.05 13.95 -3.24
C LEU A 140 1.06 14.37 -2.28
N PHE A 141 2.23 13.77 -2.42
CA PHE A 141 3.30 13.86 -1.42
C PHE A 141 4.57 14.55 -1.95
N GLY A 142 4.64 14.91 -3.24
CA GLY A 142 5.89 15.35 -3.87
C GLY A 142 6.98 14.27 -3.86
N PHE A 143 6.58 13.01 -3.71
CA PHE A 143 7.51 11.89 -3.48
C PHE A 143 7.62 11.01 -4.71
N GLU A 144 8.76 11.09 -5.38
CA GLU A 144 9.06 10.21 -6.50
C GLU A 144 9.40 8.80 -5.99
N TYR A 145 8.63 7.80 -6.43
CA TYR A 145 8.80 6.43 -5.98
C TYR A 145 8.85 5.45 -7.15
N THR A 146 9.82 4.54 -7.10
CA THR A 146 9.96 3.44 -8.06
C THR A 146 10.28 2.14 -7.31
N LEU A 147 9.59 1.06 -7.64
CA LEU A 147 9.91 -0.27 -7.14
C LEU A 147 11.00 -0.89 -8.02
N GLU A 148 12.20 -1.05 -7.45
CA GLU A 148 13.40 -1.48 -8.19
C GLU A 148 13.67 -2.99 -8.12
N CYS A 149 12.73 -3.80 -7.62
CA CYS A 149 12.92 -5.25 -7.53
C CYS A 149 13.12 -5.94 -8.90
N TYR A 150 12.61 -5.32 -9.98
CA TYR A 150 12.79 -5.78 -11.35
C TYR A 150 13.97 -5.13 -12.06
N VAL A 151 14.65 -4.19 -11.41
CA VAL A 151 15.84 -3.51 -11.95
C VAL A 151 17.09 -4.32 -11.58
N PRO A 152 18.04 -4.53 -12.52
CA PRO A 152 19.30 -5.17 -12.22
C PRO A 152 20.03 -4.50 -11.05
N ALA A 153 20.64 -5.28 -10.15
CA ALA A 153 21.21 -4.78 -8.90
C ALA A 153 22.16 -3.58 -9.06
N LYS A 154 22.98 -3.59 -10.10
CA LYS A 154 23.96 -2.51 -10.42
C LYS A 154 23.30 -1.18 -10.82
N LYS A 155 22.03 -1.20 -11.23
CA LYS A 155 21.27 -0.01 -11.68
C LYS A 155 20.29 0.51 -10.64
N ARG A 156 20.15 -0.16 -9.49
CA ARG A 156 19.26 0.26 -8.39
C ARG A 156 19.85 1.50 -7.71
N VAL A 157 19.00 2.49 -7.49
CA VAL A 157 19.33 3.74 -6.79
C VAL A 157 19.03 3.62 -5.29
N TRP A 158 17.86 3.04 -4.96
CA TRP A 158 17.34 3.02 -3.59
C TRP A 158 17.42 1.65 -2.92
N GLY A 159 17.31 0.55 -3.66
CA GLY A 159 17.37 -0.79 -3.09
C GLY A 159 16.53 -1.81 -3.86
N TYR A 160 16.26 -2.94 -3.22
CA TYR A 160 15.51 -4.02 -3.86
C TYR A 160 13.99 -3.89 -3.65
N PHE A 161 13.59 -3.78 -2.38
CA PHE A 161 12.19 -3.71 -1.99
C PHE A 161 12.01 -2.61 -0.94
N VAL A 162 12.01 -1.40 -1.42
CA VAL A 162 12.11 -0.19 -0.61
C VAL A 162 10.76 0.24 -0.07
N PHE A 163 10.69 0.45 1.24
CA PHE A 163 9.51 0.93 1.95
C PHE A 163 9.62 2.45 2.14
N PRO A 164 8.68 3.25 1.61
CA PRO A 164 8.53 4.64 2.03
C PRO A 164 8.19 4.72 3.52
N ILE A 165 8.70 5.76 4.17
CA ILE A 165 8.46 6.06 5.59
C ILE A 165 7.44 7.20 5.66
N LEU A 166 6.24 6.89 6.13
CA LEU A 166 5.20 7.88 6.39
C LEU A 166 5.27 8.32 7.84
N MET A 167 5.33 9.64 8.08
CA MET A 167 5.24 10.28 9.39
C MET A 167 4.08 11.27 9.36
N GLY A 168 3.02 10.99 10.12
CA GLY A 168 1.78 11.74 9.99
C GLY A 168 1.27 11.71 8.54
N GLU A 169 1.32 12.84 7.87
CA GLU A 169 0.84 13.01 6.49
C GLU A 169 1.97 13.15 5.45
N ARG A 170 3.23 12.94 5.83
CA ARG A 170 4.40 13.20 4.97
C ARG A 170 5.28 11.98 4.78
N LEU A 171 5.74 11.76 3.55
CA LEU A 171 6.72 10.72 3.23
C LEU A 171 8.13 11.26 3.48
N ILE A 172 8.71 10.92 4.64
CA ILE A 172 9.95 11.50 5.16
C ILE A 172 11.22 10.78 4.72
N GLY A 173 11.10 9.60 4.09
CA GLY A 173 12.29 8.82 3.73
C GLY A 173 11.96 7.46 3.16
N ARG A 174 13.01 6.66 3.03
CA ARG A 174 13.01 5.33 2.39
C ARG A 174 13.85 4.34 3.18
N LEU A 175 13.37 3.11 3.29
CA LEU A 175 14.03 2.04 4.01
C LEU A 175 14.02 0.76 3.17
N ASP A 176 15.20 0.13 2.95
CA ASP A 176 15.34 -1.17 2.26
C ASP A 176 15.64 -2.26 3.30
N PRO A 177 14.61 -2.92 3.87
CA PRO A 177 14.79 -3.95 4.88
C PRO A 177 14.90 -5.33 4.25
N LYS A 178 15.65 -6.21 4.91
CA LYS A 178 15.69 -7.65 4.61
C LYS A 178 15.74 -8.46 5.90
N ALA A 179 14.72 -9.27 6.16
CA ALA A 179 14.74 -10.19 7.27
C ALA A 179 15.64 -11.41 6.94
N ASP A 180 16.62 -11.67 7.78
CA ASP A 180 17.35 -12.92 7.81
C ASP A 180 16.71 -13.83 8.86
N ARG A 181 15.96 -14.80 8.37
CA ARG A 181 15.23 -15.74 9.24
C ARG A 181 16.11 -16.70 9.99
N LYS A 182 17.34 -16.98 9.49
CA LYS A 182 18.29 -17.90 10.14
C LYS A 182 18.90 -17.25 11.38
N THR A 183 19.33 -16.00 11.24
CA THR A 183 19.94 -15.23 12.33
C THR A 183 18.90 -14.43 13.15
N LYS A 184 17.63 -14.45 12.75
CA LYS A 184 16.55 -13.63 13.33
C LYS A 184 16.92 -12.14 13.38
N THR A 185 17.57 -11.65 12.33
CA THR A 185 18.06 -10.27 12.23
C THR A 185 17.35 -9.53 11.10
N LEU A 186 16.77 -8.38 11.38
CA LEU A 186 16.31 -7.45 10.38
C LEU A 186 17.49 -6.60 9.91
N ARG A 187 17.98 -6.85 8.71
CA ARG A 187 19.05 -6.06 8.11
C ARG A 187 18.46 -4.92 7.29
N ILE A 188 18.73 -3.69 7.69
CA ILE A 188 18.38 -2.49 6.95
C ILE A 188 19.57 -2.13 6.08
N ARG A 189 19.45 -2.42 4.77
CA ARG A 189 20.50 -2.18 3.78
C ARG A 189 20.72 -0.70 3.55
N ALA A 190 19.62 0.05 3.47
CA ALA A 190 19.65 1.49 3.35
C ALA A 190 18.50 2.12 4.13
N LEU A 191 18.77 3.22 4.82
CA LEU A 191 17.81 4.18 5.34
C LEU A 191 18.24 5.56 4.86
N VAL A 192 17.35 6.25 4.13
CA VAL A 192 17.62 7.57 3.57
C VAL A 192 16.44 8.48 3.89
N PHE A 193 16.71 9.62 4.53
CA PHE A 193 15.73 10.67 4.73
C PHE A 193 15.64 11.58 3.49
N GLU A 194 14.46 12.11 3.22
CA GLU A 194 14.26 13.10 2.16
C GLU A 194 15.00 14.40 2.53
N ARG A 195 15.48 15.13 1.51
CA ARG A 195 16.35 16.33 1.70
C ARG A 195 15.69 17.45 2.51
N TRP A 196 14.38 17.53 2.45
CA TRP A 196 13.62 18.56 3.15
C TRP A 196 13.40 18.25 4.65
N VAL A 197 13.74 17.03 5.11
CA VAL A 197 13.64 16.65 6.52
C VAL A 197 14.87 17.18 7.26
N THR A 198 14.74 18.33 7.87
CA THR A 198 15.85 19.01 8.61
C THR A 198 15.92 18.58 10.06
N ALA A 199 14.77 18.39 10.73
CA ALA A 199 14.65 17.98 12.14
C ALA A 199 14.57 16.43 12.26
N ILE A 200 15.62 15.73 11.82
CA ILE A 200 15.63 14.27 11.84
C ILE A 200 15.56 13.70 13.26
N ASP A 201 16.13 14.40 14.25
CA ASP A 201 16.14 13.92 15.63
C ASP A 201 14.72 13.76 16.20
N ASP A 202 13.77 14.61 15.80
CA ASP A 202 12.37 14.58 16.24
C ASP A 202 11.61 13.34 15.73
N VAL A 203 12.08 12.73 14.63
CA VAL A 203 11.44 11.56 14.01
C VAL A 203 12.11 10.24 14.37
N LEU A 204 13.24 10.25 15.06
CA LEU A 204 14.01 9.03 15.34
C LEU A 204 13.26 8.07 16.28
N GLU A 205 12.62 8.58 17.32
CA GLU A 205 11.93 7.74 18.32
C GLU A 205 10.71 7.01 17.70
N PRO A 206 9.73 7.70 17.06
CA PRO A 206 8.62 7.02 16.40
C PRO A 206 9.07 6.09 15.27
N LEU A 207 10.14 6.44 14.54
CA LEU A 207 10.72 5.57 13.52
C LEU A 207 11.36 4.32 14.13
N ALA A 208 12.05 4.45 15.26
CA ALA A 208 12.65 3.33 15.98
C ALA A 208 11.57 2.34 16.47
N GLY A 209 10.47 2.85 17.02
CA GLY A 209 9.32 2.05 17.41
C GLY A 209 8.72 1.29 16.24
N GLU A 210 8.53 1.94 15.10
CA GLU A 210 7.98 1.29 13.90
C GLU A 210 8.95 0.24 13.31
N ILE A 211 10.26 0.50 13.29
CA ILE A 211 11.26 -0.48 12.85
C ILE A 211 11.29 -1.69 13.80
N ALA A 212 11.19 -1.47 15.11
CA ALA A 212 11.12 -2.55 16.10
C ALA A 212 9.85 -3.39 15.91
N ARG A 213 8.69 -2.75 15.71
CA ARG A 213 7.43 -3.42 15.39
C ARG A 213 7.55 -4.28 14.12
N PHE A 214 8.15 -3.71 13.07
CA PHE A 214 8.39 -4.42 11.81
C PHE A 214 9.36 -5.59 11.96
N ALA A 215 10.40 -5.46 12.81
CA ALA A 215 11.31 -6.55 13.12
C ALA A 215 10.58 -7.71 13.83
N ARG A 216 9.79 -7.41 14.87
CA ARG A 216 8.97 -8.43 15.57
C ARG A 216 7.98 -9.13 14.64
N PHE A 217 7.28 -8.37 13.80
CA PHE A 217 6.37 -8.94 12.79
C PHE A 217 7.05 -9.95 11.87
N ASN A 218 8.33 -9.74 11.56
CA ASN A 218 9.13 -10.64 10.74
C ASN A 218 9.86 -11.73 11.55
N GLY A 219 9.61 -11.86 12.86
CA GLY A 219 10.27 -12.82 13.74
C GLY A 219 11.76 -12.53 14.00
N CYS A 220 12.16 -11.25 13.84
CA CYS A 220 13.53 -10.81 14.08
C CYS A 220 13.69 -10.26 15.49
N ALA A 221 14.74 -10.68 16.19
CA ALA A 221 15.09 -10.27 17.54
C ALA A 221 16.09 -9.10 17.57
N SER A 222 16.73 -8.80 16.43
CA SER A 222 17.73 -7.75 16.32
C SER A 222 17.61 -6.98 15.01
N VAL A 223 18.18 -5.77 14.99
CA VAL A 223 18.21 -4.89 13.81
C VAL A 223 19.65 -4.45 13.54
N GLU A 224 20.07 -4.62 12.31
CA GLU A 224 21.36 -4.15 11.81
C GLU A 224 21.20 -3.18 10.65
N PHE A 225 22.16 -2.25 10.52
CA PHE A 225 22.17 -1.26 9.45
C PHE A 225 23.46 -1.33 8.65
N ASP A 226 23.33 -1.45 7.32
CA ASP A 226 24.46 -1.25 6.43
C ASP A 226 24.70 0.26 6.24
N THR A 227 23.71 0.99 5.73
CA THR A 227 23.84 2.41 5.42
C THR A 227 22.68 3.22 6.02
N ILE A 228 23.00 4.38 6.61
CA ILE A 228 22.05 5.43 7.00
C ILE A 228 22.55 6.77 6.45
N ARG A 229 21.66 7.56 5.89
CA ARG A 229 21.94 8.92 5.42
C ARG A 229 20.96 9.91 6.04
N PRO A 230 21.41 10.87 6.86
CA PRO A 230 22.80 11.14 7.29
C PRO A 230 23.35 10.12 8.29
N ALA A 231 24.64 9.79 8.16
CA ALA A 231 25.28 8.74 8.96
C ALA A 231 25.34 9.05 10.48
N ARG A 232 25.33 10.35 10.85
CA ARG A 232 25.40 10.81 12.26
C ARG A 232 24.29 10.23 13.15
N HIS A 233 23.10 9.94 12.60
CA HIS A 233 21.96 9.43 13.36
C HIS A 233 22.00 7.91 13.60
N LYS A 234 22.98 7.18 13.01
CA LYS A 234 23.06 5.71 13.09
C LYS A 234 23.13 5.20 14.53
N ARG A 235 23.96 5.86 15.38
CA ARG A 235 24.16 5.44 16.78
C ARG A 235 22.90 5.65 17.62
N ALA A 236 22.29 6.82 17.51
CA ALA A 236 21.07 7.18 18.24
C ALA A 236 19.91 6.23 17.85
N LEU A 237 19.67 6.04 16.55
CA LEU A 237 18.60 5.18 16.07
C LEU A 237 18.78 3.71 16.49
N LYS A 238 20.02 3.19 16.47
CA LYS A 238 20.31 1.83 16.98
C LYS A 238 19.98 1.68 18.45
N ALA A 239 20.32 2.67 19.27
CA ALA A 239 20.02 2.66 20.72
C ALA A 239 18.51 2.66 20.98
N LEU A 240 17.76 3.52 20.29
CA LEU A 240 16.31 3.62 20.39
C LEU A 240 15.61 2.32 19.97
N ILE A 241 16.03 1.72 18.85
CA ILE A 241 15.46 0.45 18.40
C ILE A 241 15.72 -0.67 19.40
N ARG A 242 16.93 -0.72 19.97
CA ARG A 242 17.26 -1.73 20.99
C ARG A 242 16.36 -1.59 22.21
N ALA A 243 16.16 -0.37 22.70
CA ALA A 243 15.23 -0.07 23.79
C ALA A 243 13.81 -0.49 23.45
N ALA A 244 13.30 -0.11 22.26
CA ALA A 244 11.97 -0.48 21.78
C ALA A 244 11.77 -1.99 21.62
N LEU A 245 12.79 -2.75 21.25
CA LEU A 245 12.72 -4.22 21.18
C LEU A 245 12.62 -4.88 22.55
N GLN A 246 13.15 -4.23 23.60
CA GLN A 246 13.16 -4.74 24.98
C GLN A 246 11.91 -4.37 25.77
N SER A 247 11.25 -3.25 25.46
CA SER A 247 10.12 -2.71 26.24
C SER A 247 8.80 -3.45 26.05
N GLU A 248 8.65 -4.25 25.00
CA GLU A 248 7.42 -4.99 24.66
C GLU A 248 7.67 -6.52 24.56
N ALA A 249 8.69 -7.04 25.25
CA ALA A 249 9.02 -8.48 25.30
C ALA A 249 8.30 -9.19 26.47
#